data_d2c1b0dab028878b803879bdef07e8cd
#
_entry.id   d2c1b0dab028878b803879bdef07e8cd
#
_cell.length_a   1.000
_cell.length_b   1.000
_cell.length_c   1.000
_cell.angle_alpha   90.00
_cell.angle_beta   90.00
_cell.angle_gamma   90.00
#
_symmetry.space_group_name_H-M   'P 1'
#
loop_
_entity.id
_entity.type
_entity.pdbx_description
1 polymer ?
#
loop_
_entity_poly.entity_id
_entity_poly.type
_entity_poly.pdbx_seq_one_letter_code
_entity_poly.pdbx_strand_id
1 'polypeptide(L)'
;MEVQIKTKKQNKMNKFFNLQVRPTILPSLQTAAFADGDILADWFAFDIPNGGNRLLAGSMTTKTADGTKQLHAAIVLFAKDIDGVAPGSLGTVNATANGNQFKNHIIGFLGTEELDGDIVTELDTITVQRLNEHAPAYKSVRHPNLVLQGEPNTGTLKGFSRIYVGILSADGDPTFASTVQCDGIQAVGTQTLTVKTTSALTNFGAGDVLLDENDRLLGTVKSVDSATVVTLTGTGLQNATVDNKDVYVQAPMILNLSFER
;
A
#
# COMPACT_ATOMS: atom_id res chain seq x y z
N MET A 1 -52.00 -26.36 17.39
CA MET A 1 -50.59 -26.16 17.78
C MET A 1 -49.84 -25.83 16.51
N GLU A 2 -49.73 -24.55 16.21
CA GLU A 2 -49.19 -24.03 14.94
C GLU A 2 -47.67 -23.82 15.11
N VAL A 3 -46.88 -24.59 14.36
CA VAL A 3 -45.43 -24.51 14.40
C VAL A 3 -44.98 -23.34 13.51
N GLN A 4 -44.65 -22.21 14.13
CA GLN A 4 -44.04 -21.08 13.45
C GLN A 4 -42.59 -21.43 13.05
N ILE A 5 -42.37 -21.73 11.77
CA ILE A 5 -41.03 -21.85 11.20
C ILE A 5 -40.42 -20.45 11.06
N LYS A 6 -39.59 -20.05 12.01
CA LYS A 6 -38.78 -18.86 11.89
C LYS A 6 -37.73 -19.11 10.79
N THR A 7 -38.00 -18.63 9.59
CA THR A 7 -37.00 -18.53 8.52
C THR A 7 -35.89 -17.58 8.99
N LYS A 8 -34.73 -18.15 9.34
CA LYS A 8 -33.49 -17.37 9.51
C LYS A 8 -33.25 -16.62 8.19
N LYS A 9 -33.34 -15.27 8.22
CA LYS A 9 -32.80 -14.44 7.14
C LYS A 9 -31.32 -14.80 7.00
N GLN A 10 -31.00 -15.55 5.95
CA GLN A 10 -29.59 -15.67 5.52
C GLN A 10 -29.14 -14.26 5.11
N ASN A 11 -28.23 -13.67 5.89
CA ASN A 11 -27.51 -12.49 5.44
C ASN A 11 -26.83 -12.90 4.13
N LYS A 12 -27.32 -12.37 3.00
CA LYS A 12 -26.62 -12.48 1.72
C LYS A 12 -25.26 -11.81 1.91
N MET A 13 -24.21 -12.59 2.14
CA MET A 13 -22.86 -12.06 2.12
C MET A 13 -22.61 -11.57 0.70
N ASN A 14 -22.08 -10.35 0.60
CA ASN A 14 -21.68 -9.80 -0.70
C ASN A 14 -20.72 -10.78 -1.37
N LYS A 15 -21.03 -11.16 -2.61
CA LYS A 15 -20.19 -12.04 -3.41
C LYS A 15 -18.87 -11.33 -3.81
N PHE A 16 -18.92 -10.01 -3.96
CA PHE A 16 -17.81 -9.16 -4.37
C PHE A 16 -17.48 -8.17 -3.27
N PHE A 17 -16.20 -7.91 -3.07
CA PHE A 17 -15.71 -6.88 -2.15
C PHE A 17 -14.40 -6.29 -2.65
N ASN A 18 -14.15 -5.04 -2.28
CA ASN A 18 -12.91 -4.32 -2.56
C ASN A 18 -12.14 -4.11 -1.26
N LEU A 19 -10.83 -4.22 -1.34
CA LEU A 19 -9.92 -3.98 -0.25
C LEU A 19 -8.83 -3.02 -0.70
N GLN A 20 -8.52 -2.04 0.15
CA GLN A 20 -7.38 -1.16 -0.03
C GLN A 20 -6.30 -1.51 0.98
N VAL A 21 -5.11 -1.84 0.49
CA VAL A 21 -3.94 -2.12 1.31
C VAL A 21 -2.94 -0.99 1.13
N ARG A 22 -2.41 -0.45 2.24
CA ARG A 22 -1.48 0.70 2.26
C ARG A 22 -0.20 0.30 2.99
N PRO A 23 0.77 -0.32 2.31
CA PRO A 23 2.05 -0.64 2.91
C PRO A 23 2.78 0.62 3.37
N THR A 24 3.33 0.56 4.58
CA THR A 24 4.09 1.68 5.16
C THR A 24 5.55 1.60 4.73
N ILE A 25 6.10 2.74 4.30
CA ILE A 25 7.53 2.94 4.13
C ILE A 25 7.95 4.07 5.06
N LEU A 26 8.90 3.82 5.94
CA LEU A 26 9.40 4.85 6.86
C LEU A 26 10.18 5.93 6.10
N PRO A 27 10.07 7.22 6.47
CA PRO A 27 10.80 8.32 5.87
C PRO A 27 12.29 8.08 5.71
N SER A 28 12.94 7.48 6.71
CA SER A 28 14.36 7.12 6.68
C SER A 28 14.74 6.18 5.53
N LEU A 29 13.76 5.42 5.00
CA LEU A 29 13.93 4.47 3.90
C LEU A 29 13.45 5.03 2.54
N GLN A 30 12.84 6.21 2.53
CA GLN A 30 12.33 6.87 1.32
C GLN A 30 13.35 7.79 0.65
N THR A 31 14.46 8.11 1.32
CA THR A 31 15.42 9.14 0.88
C THR A 31 16.31 8.71 -0.28
N ALA A 32 16.45 7.41 -0.54
CA ALA A 32 17.28 6.86 -1.62
C ALA A 32 16.42 6.26 -2.73
N ALA A 33 16.96 6.22 -3.95
CA ALA A 33 16.35 5.49 -5.04
C ALA A 33 16.40 3.98 -4.80
N PHE A 34 15.40 3.26 -5.29
CA PHE A 34 15.30 1.80 -5.21
C PHE A 34 15.80 1.19 -6.52
N ALA A 35 16.69 0.21 -6.44
CA ALA A 35 17.16 -0.53 -7.61
C ALA A 35 16.20 -1.66 -7.99
N ASP A 36 16.42 -2.23 -9.18
CA ASP A 36 15.73 -3.45 -9.61
C ASP A 36 16.00 -4.61 -8.62
N GLY A 37 14.91 -5.28 -8.20
CA GLY A 37 14.92 -6.36 -7.20
C GLY A 37 14.91 -5.88 -5.75
N ASP A 38 14.94 -4.58 -5.48
CA ASP A 38 14.88 -4.06 -4.13
C ASP A 38 13.47 -4.18 -3.52
N ILE A 39 13.44 -4.37 -2.20
CA ILE A 39 12.21 -4.42 -1.43
C ILE A 39 11.65 -3.01 -1.29
N LEU A 40 10.49 -2.75 -1.91
CA LEU A 40 9.71 -1.53 -1.73
C LEU A 40 8.91 -1.55 -0.43
N ALA A 41 8.33 -2.70 -0.10
CA ALA A 41 7.63 -2.93 1.16
C ALA A 41 7.81 -4.38 1.62
N ASP A 42 8.20 -4.57 2.89
CA ASP A 42 8.21 -5.89 3.54
C ASP A 42 6.76 -6.37 3.76
N TRP A 43 6.60 -7.59 4.26
CA TRP A 43 5.29 -8.20 4.44
C TRP A 43 4.33 -7.34 5.25
N PHE A 44 3.24 -6.95 4.62
CA PHE A 44 2.14 -6.22 5.22
C PHE A 44 0.91 -7.14 5.31
N ALA A 45 0.45 -7.39 6.53
CA ALA A 45 -0.69 -8.28 6.77
C ALA A 45 -2.03 -7.56 6.51
N PHE A 46 -2.97 -8.26 5.89
CA PHE A 46 -4.35 -7.82 5.75
C PHE A 46 -5.31 -9.00 5.87
N ASP A 47 -6.56 -8.73 6.20
CA ASP A 47 -7.57 -9.77 6.36
C ASP A 47 -8.54 -9.77 5.18
N ILE A 48 -8.80 -10.97 4.64
CA ILE A 48 -9.85 -11.25 3.67
C ILE A 48 -10.97 -12.06 4.33
N PRO A 49 -12.18 -12.13 3.78
CA PRO A 49 -13.23 -13.01 4.32
C PRO A 49 -12.76 -14.47 4.39
N ASN A 50 -13.20 -15.18 5.43
CA ASN A 50 -12.84 -16.60 5.62
C ASN A 50 -13.20 -17.46 4.41
N GLY A 51 -12.29 -18.34 4.01
CA GLY A 51 -12.43 -19.23 2.87
C GLY A 51 -11.55 -18.81 1.69
N GLY A 52 -11.68 -19.51 0.57
CA GLY A 52 -11.00 -19.13 -0.66
C GLY A 52 -11.66 -17.92 -1.30
N ASN A 53 -10.87 -16.90 -1.62
CA ASN A 53 -11.31 -15.70 -2.31
C ASN A 53 -10.53 -15.56 -3.62
N ARG A 54 -11.24 -15.35 -4.71
CA ARG A 54 -10.62 -15.15 -6.03
C ARG A 54 -10.33 -13.68 -6.25
N LEU A 55 -9.08 -13.34 -6.47
CA LEU A 55 -8.70 -12.00 -6.89
C LEU A 55 -9.07 -11.81 -8.35
N LEU A 56 -9.98 -10.89 -8.62
CA LEU A 56 -10.52 -10.61 -9.96
C LEU A 56 -9.77 -9.48 -10.65
N ALA A 57 -9.39 -8.47 -9.88
CA ALA A 57 -8.70 -7.30 -10.39
C ALA A 57 -7.84 -6.69 -9.28
N GLY A 58 -6.81 -6.00 -9.68
CA GLY A 58 -6.00 -5.20 -8.78
C GLY A 58 -5.40 -4.01 -9.51
N SER A 59 -5.13 -2.95 -8.77
CA SER A 59 -4.31 -1.83 -9.22
C SER A 59 -3.38 -1.38 -8.12
N MET A 60 -2.25 -0.84 -8.51
CA MET A 60 -1.32 -0.17 -7.63
C MET A 60 -1.27 1.30 -8.00
N THR A 61 -1.50 2.16 -7.02
CA THR A 61 -1.26 3.59 -7.13
C THR A 61 0.03 3.89 -6.41
N THR A 62 0.96 4.56 -7.07
CA THR A 62 2.27 4.90 -6.52
C THR A 62 2.46 6.40 -6.60
N LYS A 63 2.91 7.02 -5.51
CA LYS A 63 3.33 8.42 -5.46
C LYS A 63 4.84 8.48 -5.31
N THR A 64 5.51 9.07 -6.28
CA THR A 64 6.96 9.27 -6.29
C THR A 64 7.34 10.73 -6.03
N ALA A 65 8.62 11.00 -5.85
CA ALA A 65 9.14 12.34 -5.57
C ALA A 65 8.84 13.33 -6.71
N ASP A 66 8.99 12.88 -7.94
CA ASP A 66 8.70 13.64 -9.14
C ASP A 66 8.32 12.73 -10.31
N GLY A 67 7.82 13.31 -11.40
CA GLY A 67 7.37 12.59 -12.59
C GLY A 67 8.48 11.87 -13.38
N THR A 68 9.76 12.12 -13.07
CA THR A 68 10.89 11.45 -13.74
C THR A 68 11.41 10.23 -12.97
N LYS A 69 10.90 10.00 -11.78
CA LYS A 69 11.32 8.93 -10.86
C LYS A 69 10.15 8.00 -10.51
N GLN A 70 9.32 7.75 -11.49
CA GLN A 70 8.13 6.90 -11.34
C GLN A 70 8.53 5.43 -11.19
N LEU A 71 7.68 4.67 -10.52
CA LEU A 71 7.76 3.22 -10.49
C LEU A 71 7.03 2.68 -11.72
N HIS A 72 7.78 2.16 -12.70
CA HIS A 72 7.22 1.63 -13.94
C HIS A 72 6.86 0.15 -13.82
N ALA A 73 7.60 -0.63 -13.04
CA ALA A 73 7.31 -2.03 -12.81
C ALA A 73 7.52 -2.44 -11.36
N ALA A 74 6.65 -3.31 -10.87
CA ALA A 74 6.76 -3.90 -9.53
C ALA A 74 6.27 -5.35 -9.54
N ILE A 75 6.78 -6.14 -8.59
CA ILE A 75 6.29 -7.49 -8.28
C ILE A 75 5.57 -7.44 -6.94
N VAL A 76 4.31 -7.84 -6.93
CA VAL A 76 3.46 -7.95 -5.74
C VAL A 76 3.36 -9.41 -5.37
N LEU A 77 3.99 -9.80 -4.28
CA LEU A 77 3.99 -11.14 -3.73
C LEU A 77 2.85 -11.30 -2.73
N PHE A 78 2.18 -12.44 -2.75
CA PHE A 78 1.18 -12.83 -1.75
C PHE A 78 1.66 -14.05 -0.97
N ALA A 79 1.50 -14.01 0.35
CA ALA A 79 1.90 -15.08 1.25
C ALA A 79 0.83 -15.34 2.32
N LYS A 80 0.95 -16.48 3.01
CA LYS A 80 0.10 -16.87 4.13
C LYS A 80 0.95 -17.39 5.30
N ASP A 81 0.33 -17.51 6.47
CA ASP A 81 0.91 -18.26 7.59
C ASP A 81 1.10 -19.74 7.22
N ILE A 82 2.07 -20.38 7.83
CA ILE A 82 2.22 -21.86 7.85
C ILE A 82 2.30 -22.30 9.31
N ASP A 83 1.41 -23.16 9.74
CA ASP A 83 1.31 -23.64 11.13
C ASP A 83 1.26 -22.47 12.15
N GLY A 84 0.61 -21.36 11.75
CA GLY A 84 0.50 -20.15 12.56
C GLY A 84 1.74 -19.28 12.64
N VAL A 85 2.76 -19.61 11.86
CA VAL A 85 3.99 -18.81 11.74
C VAL A 85 3.87 -17.89 10.53
N ALA A 86 4.05 -16.59 10.74
CA ALA A 86 4.08 -15.60 9.69
C ALA A 86 5.29 -15.81 8.76
N PRO A 87 5.22 -15.37 7.48
CA PRO A 87 6.39 -15.38 6.62
C PRO A 87 7.52 -14.55 7.26
N GLY A 88 8.73 -15.11 7.23
CA GLY A 88 9.92 -14.34 7.63
C GLY A 88 10.13 -13.14 6.71
N SER A 89 10.73 -12.05 7.22
CA SER A 89 10.96 -10.81 6.47
C SER A 89 11.57 -11.05 5.09
N LEU A 90 11.13 -10.30 4.10
CA LEU A 90 11.77 -10.24 2.76
C LEU A 90 13.22 -9.78 2.88
N GLY A 91 13.52 -8.94 3.86
CA GLY A 91 14.81 -8.31 4.09
C GLY A 91 14.65 -6.86 4.49
N THR A 92 15.72 -6.11 4.39
CA THR A 92 15.70 -4.65 4.61
C THR A 92 15.05 -3.96 3.41
N VAL A 93 14.13 -3.04 3.64
CA VAL A 93 13.58 -2.16 2.59
C VAL A 93 14.72 -1.38 1.94
N ASN A 94 14.64 -1.21 0.64
CA ASN A 94 15.71 -0.66 -0.21
C ASN A 94 16.99 -1.52 -0.23
N ALA A 95 16.81 -2.84 -0.21
CA ALA A 95 17.86 -3.83 -0.44
C ALA A 95 17.26 -5.06 -1.13
N THR A 96 18.09 -5.85 -1.77
CA THR A 96 17.67 -7.07 -2.48
C THR A 96 17.01 -8.07 -1.54
N ALA A 97 15.89 -8.65 -1.96
CA ALA A 97 15.13 -9.62 -1.17
C ALA A 97 15.90 -10.93 -0.91
N ASN A 98 15.77 -11.47 0.30
CA ASN A 98 16.33 -12.76 0.68
C ASN A 98 15.25 -13.84 0.69
N GLY A 99 15.16 -14.62 -0.39
CA GLY A 99 14.08 -15.58 -0.66
C GLY A 99 13.99 -16.85 0.21
N ASN A 100 14.98 -17.15 1.04
CA ASN A 100 15.03 -18.45 1.69
C ASN A 100 14.03 -18.63 2.85
N GLN A 101 13.71 -17.60 3.57
CA GLN A 101 12.89 -17.68 4.79
C GLN A 101 11.38 -17.76 4.50
N PHE A 102 10.93 -17.22 3.39
CA PHE A 102 9.52 -17.09 3.08
C PHE A 102 9.05 -17.92 1.87
N LYS A 103 9.94 -18.64 1.19
CA LYS A 103 9.62 -19.37 -0.06
C LYS A 103 8.41 -20.30 0.04
N ASN A 104 8.21 -20.95 1.18
CA ASN A 104 7.11 -21.88 1.39
C ASN A 104 5.78 -21.17 1.73
N HIS A 105 5.83 -19.91 2.13
CA HIS A 105 4.67 -19.10 2.47
C HIS A 105 4.00 -18.47 1.24
N ILE A 106 4.76 -18.32 0.13
CA ILE A 106 4.24 -17.69 -1.09
C ILE A 106 3.11 -18.52 -1.67
N ILE A 107 1.97 -17.87 -1.92
CA ILE A 107 0.78 -18.45 -2.54
C ILE A 107 0.50 -17.90 -3.92
N GLY A 108 1.20 -16.86 -4.33
CA GLY A 108 1.11 -16.28 -5.67
C GLY A 108 1.82 -14.95 -5.79
N PHE A 109 1.87 -14.45 -7.00
CA PHE A 109 2.41 -13.12 -7.30
C PHE A 109 1.70 -12.52 -8.51
N LEU A 110 1.75 -11.20 -8.58
CA LEU A 110 1.31 -10.40 -9.72
C LEU A 110 2.41 -9.39 -10.05
N GLY A 111 2.45 -8.93 -11.29
CA GLY A 111 3.34 -7.87 -11.71
C GLY A 111 2.58 -6.64 -12.20
N THR A 112 3.23 -5.49 -12.15
CA THR A 112 2.93 -4.36 -13.02
C THR A 112 4.05 -4.28 -14.05
N GLU A 113 3.76 -4.02 -15.27
CA GLU A 113 4.75 -3.76 -16.31
C GLU A 113 4.41 -2.49 -17.06
N GLU A 114 5.44 -1.78 -17.48
CA GLU A 114 5.34 -0.77 -18.51
C GLU A 114 5.24 -1.46 -19.88
N LEU A 115 4.11 -2.10 -20.14
CA LEU A 115 3.73 -2.42 -21.51
C LEU A 115 2.92 -1.26 -22.06
N ASP A 116 3.13 -0.87 -23.30
CA ASP A 116 2.29 0.11 -24.00
C ASP A 116 0.80 -0.18 -23.73
N GLY A 117 0.16 0.62 -22.87
CA GLY A 117 -1.23 0.48 -22.47
C GLY A 117 -1.48 -0.08 -21.05
N ASP A 118 -0.49 -0.50 -20.28
CA ASP A 118 -0.68 -0.98 -18.89
C ASP A 118 -0.69 0.16 -17.86
N ILE A 119 -0.03 1.28 -18.16
CA ILE A 119 -0.16 2.50 -17.36
C ILE A 119 -1.55 3.06 -17.60
N VAL A 120 -2.39 2.99 -16.59
CA VAL A 120 -3.75 3.51 -16.69
C VAL A 120 -3.75 5.03 -16.74
N THR A 121 -2.82 5.68 -16.02
CA THR A 121 -2.65 7.13 -16.06
C THR A 121 -1.38 7.56 -15.33
N GLU A 122 -0.66 8.46 -15.92
CA GLU A 122 0.40 9.25 -15.27
C GLU A 122 -0.20 10.60 -14.88
N LEU A 123 -0.22 10.88 -13.59
CA LEU A 123 -0.72 12.13 -13.04
C LEU A 123 0.44 12.84 -12.34
N ASP A 124 1.36 13.39 -13.12
CA ASP A 124 2.56 14.07 -12.63
C ASP A 124 3.39 13.15 -11.69
N THR A 125 3.21 13.26 -10.39
CA THR A 125 3.91 12.44 -9.38
C THR A 125 3.19 11.14 -9.01
N ILE A 126 2.04 10.85 -9.61
CA ILE A 126 1.22 9.67 -9.30
C ILE A 126 1.11 8.80 -10.54
N THR A 127 1.38 7.51 -10.37
CA THR A 127 1.17 6.48 -11.39
C THR A 127 0.11 5.50 -10.91
N VAL A 128 -0.83 5.13 -11.76
CA VAL A 128 -1.82 4.08 -11.49
C VAL A 128 -1.62 2.95 -12.48
N GLN A 129 -1.25 1.79 -12.00
CA GLN A 129 -0.93 0.60 -12.78
C GLN A 129 -1.89 -0.54 -12.46
N ARG A 130 -2.20 -1.39 -13.44
CA ARG A 130 -2.92 -2.64 -13.20
C ARG A 130 -1.98 -3.70 -12.68
N LEU A 131 -2.51 -4.56 -11.80
CA LEU A 131 -1.86 -5.80 -11.42
C LEU A 131 -2.30 -6.91 -12.37
N ASN A 132 -1.35 -7.56 -13.01
CA ASN A 132 -1.56 -8.58 -14.02
C ASN A 132 -0.83 -9.87 -13.69
N GLU A 133 -1.31 -11.00 -14.19
CA GLU A 133 -0.48 -12.20 -14.32
C GLU A 133 0.55 -11.96 -15.42
N HIS A 134 1.82 -11.97 -15.02
CA HIS A 134 2.91 -11.73 -15.95
C HIS A 134 3.03 -12.88 -16.96
N ALA A 135 2.96 -12.55 -18.25
CA ALA A 135 3.25 -13.49 -19.33
C ALA A 135 4.21 -12.83 -20.34
N PRO A 136 5.52 -12.77 -20.03
CA PRO A 136 6.51 -12.00 -20.82
C PRO A 136 6.60 -12.42 -22.29
N ALA A 137 6.21 -13.65 -22.60
CA ALA A 137 6.32 -14.16 -23.98
C ALA A 137 5.21 -13.72 -24.94
N TYR A 138 4.07 -13.22 -24.46
CA TYR A 138 2.87 -13.07 -25.30
C TYR A 138 2.28 -11.67 -25.35
N LYS A 139 2.85 -10.67 -24.69
CA LYS A 139 2.29 -9.31 -24.59
C LYS A 139 0.76 -9.28 -24.30
N SER A 140 0.25 -10.31 -23.65
CA SER A 140 -1.17 -10.42 -23.35
C SER A 140 -1.40 -10.11 -21.89
N VAL A 141 -2.11 -9.01 -21.64
CA VAL A 141 -2.61 -8.64 -20.32
C VAL A 141 -3.62 -9.70 -19.88
N ARG A 142 -3.30 -10.48 -18.86
CA ARG A 142 -4.23 -11.40 -18.23
C ARG A 142 -4.72 -10.79 -16.93
N HIS A 143 -6.04 -10.76 -16.76
CA HIS A 143 -6.61 -10.38 -15.47
C HIS A 143 -6.17 -11.36 -14.38
N PRO A 144 -5.92 -10.87 -13.16
CA PRO A 144 -5.62 -11.74 -12.04
C PRO A 144 -6.68 -12.85 -11.90
N ASN A 145 -6.23 -14.08 -11.74
CA ASN A 145 -7.09 -15.23 -11.45
C ASN A 145 -6.52 -16.02 -10.29
N LEU A 146 -6.03 -15.31 -9.29
CA LEU A 146 -5.34 -15.87 -8.15
C LEU A 146 -6.33 -16.17 -7.02
N VAL A 147 -6.36 -17.41 -6.53
CA VAL A 147 -7.13 -17.77 -5.35
C VAL A 147 -6.25 -17.54 -4.12
N LEU A 148 -6.67 -16.59 -3.28
CA LEU A 148 -6.03 -16.30 -2.01
C LEU A 148 -6.80 -16.93 -0.87
N GLN A 149 -6.08 -17.67 -0.04
CA GLN A 149 -6.63 -18.35 1.14
C GLN A 149 -5.53 -18.43 2.20
N GLY A 150 -5.83 -17.94 3.39
CA GLY A 150 -4.94 -18.09 4.53
C GLY A 150 -4.93 -19.52 5.08
N GLU A 151 -4.19 -19.72 6.17
CA GLU A 151 -4.14 -20.99 6.89
C GLU A 151 -5.50 -21.35 7.53
N PRO A 152 -5.87 -22.64 7.59
CA PRO A 152 -7.01 -23.09 8.38
C PRO A 152 -6.88 -22.70 9.85
N ASN A 153 -8.00 -22.33 10.46
CA ASN A 153 -8.04 -22.00 11.88
C ASN A 153 -7.70 -23.24 12.73
N THR A 154 -6.58 -23.17 13.43
CA THR A 154 -6.21 -24.14 14.46
C THR A 154 -6.13 -23.43 15.80
N GLY A 155 -7.16 -23.59 16.65
CA GLY A 155 -7.20 -22.97 17.97
C GLY A 155 -7.48 -21.45 17.94
N THR A 156 -6.52 -20.64 18.39
CA THR A 156 -6.65 -19.18 18.50
C THR A 156 -6.34 -18.42 17.21
N LEU A 157 -5.90 -19.10 16.17
CA LEU A 157 -5.53 -18.47 14.90
C LEU A 157 -6.76 -18.07 14.10
N LYS A 158 -6.74 -16.88 13.53
CA LYS A 158 -7.85 -16.35 12.72
C LYS A 158 -8.04 -17.06 11.38
N GLY A 159 -7.27 -18.09 11.09
CA GLY A 159 -7.33 -18.97 9.93
C GLY A 159 -7.72 -18.26 8.64
N PHE A 160 -7.79 -18.91 7.56
CA PHE A 160 -8.22 -18.50 6.19
C PHE A 160 -8.33 -17.01 5.82
N SER A 161 -8.33 -16.08 6.80
CA SER A 161 -8.53 -14.64 6.55
C SER A 161 -7.22 -13.86 6.41
N ARG A 162 -6.12 -14.30 7.03
CA ARG A 162 -4.86 -13.54 7.05
C ARG A 162 -4.02 -13.83 5.82
N ILE A 163 -3.74 -12.77 5.07
CA ILE A 163 -2.84 -12.76 3.90
C ILE A 163 -1.77 -11.71 4.13
N TYR A 164 -0.61 -11.92 3.55
CA TYR A 164 0.49 -10.96 3.53
C TYR A 164 0.75 -10.53 2.11
N VAL A 165 1.12 -9.27 1.93
CA VAL A 165 1.59 -8.72 0.67
C VAL A 165 2.98 -8.11 0.88
N GLY A 166 3.90 -8.43 -0.02
CA GLY A 166 5.22 -7.81 -0.12
C GLY A 166 5.41 -7.25 -1.52
N ILE A 167 6.16 -6.17 -1.66
CA ILE A 167 6.33 -5.48 -2.94
C ILE A 167 7.82 -5.32 -3.22
N LEU A 168 8.23 -5.71 -4.43
CA LEU A 168 9.59 -5.56 -4.95
C LEU A 168 9.56 -4.58 -6.13
N SER A 169 10.61 -3.79 -6.29
CA SER A 169 10.88 -3.06 -7.53
C SER A 169 11.25 -4.06 -8.63
N ALA A 170 10.75 -3.86 -9.81
CA ALA A 170 11.12 -4.63 -11.01
C ALA A 170 11.62 -3.72 -12.13
N ASP A 171 11.75 -2.43 -11.85
CA ASP A 171 12.35 -1.45 -12.73
C ASP A 171 13.08 -0.41 -11.87
N GLY A 172 14.20 0.10 -12.39
CA GLY A 172 15.16 0.84 -11.60
C GLY A 172 14.78 2.28 -11.31
N ASP A 173 15.21 2.74 -10.14
CA ASP A 173 15.31 4.10 -9.65
C ASP A 173 14.03 4.85 -9.21
N PRO A 174 12.89 4.22 -8.81
CA PRO A 174 11.85 5.01 -8.16
C PRO A 174 12.36 5.60 -6.84
N THR A 175 11.92 6.81 -6.51
CA THR A 175 12.21 7.45 -5.22
C THR A 175 10.94 8.04 -4.63
N PHE A 176 10.78 7.87 -3.33
CA PHE A 176 9.66 8.41 -2.55
C PHE A 176 10.09 9.59 -1.67
N ALA A 177 11.28 10.13 -1.91
CA ALA A 177 11.82 11.26 -1.16
C ALA A 177 10.81 12.43 -1.12
N SER A 178 10.76 13.11 0.03
CA SER A 178 9.89 14.27 0.14
C SER A 178 10.44 15.46 -0.64
N THR A 179 9.52 16.21 -1.25
CA THR A 179 9.80 17.53 -1.84
C THR A 179 9.12 18.64 -1.05
N VAL A 180 8.50 18.33 0.09
CA VAL A 180 7.71 19.25 0.91
C VAL A 180 8.37 19.45 2.26
N GLN A 181 8.56 20.70 2.67
CA GLN A 181 9.16 21.05 3.95
C GLN A 181 8.18 21.85 4.83
N CYS A 182 8.28 21.65 6.14
CA CYS A 182 7.53 22.44 7.12
C CYS A 182 7.91 23.91 7.05
N ASP A 183 6.92 24.79 7.16
CA ASP A 183 7.09 26.25 7.32
C ASP A 183 6.98 26.63 8.79
N GLY A 184 8.13 26.83 9.41
CA GLY A 184 8.23 27.19 10.82
C GLY A 184 7.93 26.07 11.81
N ILE A 185 8.03 26.42 13.08
CA ILE A 185 7.67 25.54 14.20
C ILE A 185 6.18 25.68 14.48
N GLN A 186 5.45 24.56 14.40
CA GLN A 186 4.02 24.53 14.69
C GLN A 186 3.78 23.59 15.87
N ALA A 187 2.98 24.02 16.82
CA ALA A 187 2.76 23.31 18.08
C ALA A 187 1.86 22.07 17.91
N VAL A 188 2.04 21.09 18.78
CA VAL A 188 1.10 19.97 18.94
C VAL A 188 -0.32 20.48 19.16
N GLY A 189 -1.30 19.86 18.52
CA GLY A 189 -2.71 20.25 18.59
C GLY A 189 -3.13 21.30 17.55
N THR A 190 -2.18 21.88 16.79
CA THR A 190 -2.53 22.78 15.66
C THR A 190 -3.30 22.00 14.60
N GLN A 191 -4.46 22.52 14.18
CA GLN A 191 -5.34 21.82 13.24
C GLN A 191 -4.85 21.88 11.79
N THR A 192 -3.90 22.77 11.51
CA THR A 192 -3.34 22.95 10.16
C THR A 192 -1.83 22.70 10.19
N LEU A 193 -1.32 22.11 9.11
CA LEU A 193 0.11 22.02 8.81
C LEU A 193 0.41 23.03 7.70
N THR A 194 1.33 23.96 7.96
CA THR A 194 1.84 24.90 6.95
C THR A 194 3.16 24.39 6.38
N VAL A 195 3.30 24.43 5.07
CA VAL A 195 4.50 24.00 4.34
C VAL A 195 5.04 25.11 3.46
N LYS A 196 6.35 25.12 3.23
CA LYS A 196 7.08 26.22 2.52
C LYS A 196 6.89 26.23 1.03
N THR A 197 6.82 25.07 0.42
CA THR A 197 6.80 24.95 -1.02
C THR A 197 5.40 24.77 -1.54
N THR A 198 5.17 25.28 -2.73
CA THR A 198 3.88 25.38 -3.41
C THR A 198 3.26 24.02 -3.77
N SER A 199 3.68 22.96 -3.16
CA SER A 199 3.39 21.59 -3.63
C SER A 199 2.50 20.76 -2.71
N ALA A 200 1.86 21.32 -1.68
CA ALA A 200 0.92 20.57 -0.85
C ALA A 200 -0.21 19.94 -1.68
N LEU A 201 -0.72 20.67 -2.69
CA LEU A 201 -1.79 20.21 -3.58
C LEU A 201 -1.39 19.01 -4.45
N THR A 202 -0.12 18.90 -4.84
CA THR A 202 0.39 17.81 -5.69
C THR A 202 0.96 16.65 -4.86
N ASN A 203 1.26 16.89 -3.59
CA ASN A 203 1.93 15.91 -2.75
C ASN A 203 1.04 15.21 -1.74
N PHE A 204 -0.07 15.82 -1.32
CA PHE A 204 -0.92 15.27 -0.28
C PHE A 204 -2.36 15.12 -0.73
N GLY A 205 -3.02 14.07 -0.24
CA GLY A 205 -4.43 13.82 -0.45
C GLY A 205 -5.17 13.56 0.87
N ALA A 206 -6.48 13.73 0.87
CA ALA A 206 -7.30 13.39 2.03
C ALA A 206 -7.12 11.91 2.41
N GLY A 207 -6.84 11.65 3.69
CA GLY A 207 -6.58 10.32 4.22
C GLY A 207 -5.11 9.92 4.24
N ASP A 208 -4.19 10.73 3.70
CA ASP A 208 -2.77 10.48 3.84
C ASP A 208 -2.32 10.68 5.30
N VAL A 209 -1.51 9.75 5.77
CA VAL A 209 -0.85 9.86 7.06
C VAL A 209 0.52 10.49 6.84
N LEU A 210 0.80 11.59 7.54
CA LEU A 210 2.02 12.35 7.38
C LEU A 210 3.00 12.05 8.51
N LEU A 211 4.26 11.86 8.14
CA LEU A 211 5.39 11.66 9.04
C LEU A 211 6.43 12.76 8.82
N ASP A 212 7.24 13.04 9.83
CA ASP A 212 8.45 13.82 9.66
C ASP A 212 9.66 12.95 9.29
N GLU A 213 10.79 13.55 9.00
CA GLU A 213 12.05 12.87 8.64
C GLU A 213 12.59 11.90 9.71
N ASN A 214 12.08 11.96 10.96
CA ASN A 214 12.46 11.10 12.06
C ASN A 214 11.40 10.02 12.35
N ASP A 215 10.58 9.68 11.35
CA ASP A 215 9.50 8.68 11.43
C ASP A 215 8.40 9.03 12.45
N ARG A 216 8.31 10.31 12.92
CA ARG A 216 7.30 10.72 13.88
C ARG A 216 6.01 11.14 13.19
N LEU A 217 4.89 10.66 13.72
CA LEU A 217 3.57 10.96 13.18
C LEU A 217 3.24 12.46 13.35
N LEU A 218 2.99 13.14 12.23
CA LEU A 218 2.48 14.51 12.24
C LEU A 218 0.95 14.55 12.29
N GLY A 219 0.27 13.69 11.57
CA GLY A 219 -1.20 13.61 11.58
C GLY A 219 -1.75 13.00 10.30
N THR A 220 -3.07 12.99 10.19
CA THR A 220 -3.77 12.50 8.98
C THR A 220 -4.42 13.68 8.28
N VAL A 221 -4.23 13.77 6.97
CA VAL A 221 -4.79 14.83 6.13
C VAL A 221 -6.32 14.71 6.08
N LYS A 222 -7.02 15.78 6.41
CA LYS A 222 -8.46 15.94 6.20
C LYS A 222 -8.74 16.58 4.84
N SER A 223 -8.04 17.67 4.55
CA SER A 223 -8.12 18.41 3.28
C SER A 223 -6.81 19.13 2.99
N VAL A 224 -6.54 19.39 1.72
CA VAL A 224 -5.49 20.30 1.28
C VAL A 224 -6.17 21.59 0.86
N ASP A 225 -5.97 22.63 1.64
CA ASP A 225 -6.75 23.86 1.51
C ASP A 225 -6.09 24.86 0.54
N SER A 226 -4.78 24.79 0.42
CA SER A 226 -3.99 25.58 -0.53
C SER A 226 -2.67 24.90 -0.87
N ALA A 227 -1.88 25.51 -1.72
CA ALA A 227 -0.53 25.04 -2.06
C ALA A 227 0.41 24.92 -0.84
N THR A 228 0.10 25.61 0.27
CA THR A 228 0.95 25.67 1.47
C THR A 228 0.24 25.29 2.76
N VAL A 229 -1.06 24.96 2.73
CA VAL A 229 -1.85 24.68 3.93
C VAL A 229 -2.60 23.37 3.82
N VAL A 230 -2.43 22.52 4.81
CA VAL A 230 -3.10 21.23 4.96
C VAL A 230 -3.88 21.22 6.26
N THR A 231 -5.18 20.94 6.24
CA THR A 231 -6.00 20.70 7.44
C THR A 231 -5.87 19.22 7.84
N LEU A 232 -5.65 18.97 9.13
CA LEU A 232 -5.51 17.65 9.71
C LEU A 232 -6.80 17.15 10.38
N THR A 233 -6.93 15.84 10.52
CA THR A 233 -8.06 15.20 11.22
C THR A 233 -7.82 15.15 12.74
N GLY A 234 -8.88 14.91 13.50
CA GLY A 234 -8.82 14.60 14.93
C GLY A 234 -8.23 15.73 15.77
N THR A 235 -7.15 15.42 16.50
CA THR A 235 -6.50 16.37 17.43
C THR A 235 -5.52 17.32 16.73
N GLY A 236 -5.40 17.29 15.42
CA GLY A 236 -4.42 18.06 14.65
C GLY A 236 -3.02 17.46 14.73
N LEU A 237 -1.97 18.30 14.77
CA LEU A 237 -0.58 17.87 14.87
C LEU A 237 -0.33 17.04 16.13
N GLN A 238 0.22 15.84 15.96
CA GLN A 238 0.56 14.93 17.04
C GLN A 238 2.00 15.12 17.55
N ASN A 239 2.87 15.66 16.71
CA ASN A 239 4.20 16.10 17.08
C ASN A 239 4.44 17.52 16.57
N ALA A 240 5.18 18.32 17.31
CA ALA A 240 5.58 19.65 16.85
C ALA A 240 6.48 19.54 15.63
N THR A 241 6.25 20.42 14.64
CA THR A 241 7.11 20.50 13.45
C THR A 241 8.41 21.25 13.78
N VAL A 242 9.38 21.04 12.91
CA VAL A 242 10.64 21.80 12.91
C VAL A 242 10.76 22.48 11.56
N ASP A 243 11.20 23.75 11.56
CA ASP A 243 11.38 24.52 10.33
C ASP A 243 12.36 23.85 9.36
N ASN A 244 12.05 23.89 8.05
CA ASN A 244 12.84 23.28 6.98
C ASN A 244 12.99 21.76 7.07
N LYS A 245 12.15 21.06 7.84
CA LYS A 245 12.16 19.60 7.90
C LYS A 245 11.16 19.00 6.92
N ASP A 246 11.57 17.90 6.31
CA ASP A 246 10.80 17.23 5.28
C ASP A 246 9.56 16.53 5.85
N VAL A 247 8.48 16.56 5.08
CA VAL A 247 7.21 15.90 5.38
C VAL A 247 6.98 14.78 4.38
N TYR A 248 6.75 13.59 4.87
CA TYR A 248 6.58 12.38 4.09
C TYR A 248 5.16 11.83 4.18
N VAL A 249 4.69 11.18 3.12
CA VAL A 249 3.50 10.32 3.17
C VAL A 249 3.93 8.94 3.65
N GLN A 250 3.29 8.43 4.70
CA GLN A 250 3.60 7.13 5.30
C GLN A 250 3.44 5.97 4.32
N ALA A 251 2.41 6.02 3.47
CA ALA A 251 2.09 4.98 2.49
C ALA A 251 2.10 5.57 1.08
N PRO A 252 3.28 5.71 0.45
CA PRO A 252 3.38 6.23 -0.92
C PRO A 252 2.85 5.25 -1.97
N MET A 253 2.56 3.99 -1.59
CA MET A 253 1.95 2.98 -2.43
C MET A 253 0.60 2.53 -1.86
N ILE A 254 -0.38 2.33 -2.74
CA ILE A 254 -1.72 1.87 -2.40
C ILE A 254 -2.10 0.73 -3.35
N LEU A 255 -2.42 -0.44 -2.79
CA LEU A 255 -2.99 -1.56 -3.55
C LEU A 255 -4.50 -1.55 -3.39
N ASN A 256 -5.23 -1.51 -4.50
CA ASN A 256 -6.68 -1.71 -4.55
C ASN A 256 -6.94 -3.10 -5.12
N LEU A 257 -7.55 -3.98 -4.34
CA LEU A 257 -7.76 -5.38 -4.68
C LEU A 257 -9.27 -5.68 -4.69
N SER A 258 -9.76 -6.29 -5.77
CA SER A 258 -11.16 -6.65 -5.94
C SER A 258 -11.30 -8.17 -5.94
N PHE A 259 -12.14 -8.70 -5.06
CA PHE A 259 -12.30 -10.12 -4.84
C PHE A 259 -13.72 -10.60 -5.12
N GLU A 260 -13.80 -11.85 -5.55
CA GLU A 260 -15.01 -12.68 -5.54
C GLU A 260 -14.84 -13.81 -4.52
N ARG A 261 -15.89 -14.06 -3.74
CA ARG A 261 -15.97 -15.14 -2.76
C ARG A 261 -16.77 -16.33 -3.30
#